data_2c8e0f0dc662329520e57dffb1e7b3cc
#
_entry.id   2c8e0f0dc662329520e57dffb1e7b3cc
#
_cell.length_a   1.000
_cell.length_b   1.000
_cell.length_c   1.000
_cell.angle_alpha   90.00
_cell.angle_beta   90.00
_cell.angle_gamma   90.00
#
_symmetry.space_group_name_H-M   'P 1'
#
loop_
_entity.id
_entity.type
_entity.pdbx_description
1 polymer ?
#
loop_
_entity_poly.entity_id
_entity_poly.type
_entity_poly.pdbx_seq_one_letter_code
_entity_poly.pdbx_strand_id
1 'polypeptide(L)'
;MTATASRQPSVAADAAPWRMVKAWPVWLLTVATFAVYTLFALERHRQFNTAGYDLGIFDQAVRRYAHFQAPIVPLKGMSYNIWGDHFHPIIATAAPLYWIWGHPETLLILQAALIASSVPVIYRFARRRTTSRAALVICFAYASSWAFQTLVDFQVHEVAWGVPILALAIDALDRADDKQLLIFAGLLLLVREDMGILVVLLGILRLFNRRRRWLGVILVAAGVIVYELATAVILPHFSPDQHFAYWQYGPTLGPNLGSALGHVVLHPLDTARLFFSPMIKTQTLLLFLVPVLFLALRSRYSILALPLLAQRFFEPAVRDNLWYPSFHYNALPWVIFVLAMIDGAARLGVWSRPRLKLAVLTVITVIPIALIVVNPPLSGRRVAALHAMLNGKLFSTTTHMQAQQAVVDRIPRNVCIEADDRLAGHLTDRDYVTLVGMQHDAADFVAIDLTQKDVGNFGAKPAAALATVETAGYREIFRQDQVVLLQSPNYRGPSSRCDPLGTGPA
;
A
#
# COMPACT_ATOMS: atom_id res chain seq x y z
N MET A 1 33.33 16.21 50.97
CA MET A 1 32.39 15.34 50.23
C MET A 1 32.36 15.82 48.79
N THR A 2 33.21 15.24 47.96
CA THR A 2 33.42 15.57 46.53
C THR A 2 32.47 14.71 45.69
N ALA A 3 31.52 15.37 45.04
CA ALA A 3 30.56 14.72 44.12
C ALA A 3 31.30 14.36 42.81
N THR A 4 31.47 13.11 42.55
CA THR A 4 31.94 12.54 41.28
C THR A 4 30.87 12.67 40.21
N ALA A 5 30.99 13.64 39.33
CA ALA A 5 30.18 13.75 38.12
C ALA A 5 30.50 12.59 37.18
N SER A 6 29.54 11.69 36.97
CA SER A 6 29.62 10.64 35.99
C SER A 6 29.62 11.27 34.57
N ARG A 7 30.78 11.22 33.92
CA ARG A 7 30.90 11.54 32.49
C ARG A 7 30.06 10.55 31.67
N GLN A 8 28.97 11.02 31.08
CA GLN A 8 28.35 10.35 29.96
C GLN A 8 29.36 10.27 28.81
N PRO A 9 29.54 9.12 28.15
CA PRO A 9 30.38 9.03 26.96
C PRO A 9 29.79 9.94 25.88
N SER A 10 30.60 10.89 25.41
CA SER A 10 30.27 11.75 24.29
C SER A 10 30.10 10.87 23.04
N VAL A 11 28.87 10.74 22.57
CA VAL A 11 28.59 10.28 21.21
C VAL A 11 28.86 11.47 20.27
N ALA A 12 30.18 11.70 20.05
CA ALA A 12 30.63 12.63 19.04
C ALA A 12 31.32 11.82 17.94
N ALA A 13 30.88 12.11 16.71
CA ALA A 13 31.60 11.90 15.46
C ALA A 13 31.77 10.44 14.96
N ASP A 14 30.73 9.91 14.32
CA ASP A 14 30.95 9.15 13.09
C ASP A 14 29.83 9.51 12.09
N ALA A 15 29.78 10.76 11.71
CA ALA A 15 29.05 11.23 10.53
C ALA A 15 29.91 10.99 9.27
N ALA A 16 30.24 9.73 9.00
CA ALA A 16 30.81 9.34 7.72
C ALA A 16 29.63 8.85 6.85
N PRO A 17 29.31 9.55 5.73
CA PRO A 17 28.31 9.07 4.81
C PRO A 17 28.79 7.73 4.21
N TRP A 18 27.92 6.68 4.34
CA TRP A 18 28.00 5.47 3.53
C TRP A 18 29.21 4.52 3.71
N ARG A 19 29.77 4.35 4.91
CA ARG A 19 30.59 3.15 5.20
C ARG A 19 29.75 1.87 5.30
N MET A 20 28.85 1.65 4.32
CA MET A 20 28.01 0.45 4.24
C MET A 20 28.69 -0.78 3.64
N VAL A 21 29.93 -0.66 3.16
CA VAL A 21 30.65 -1.73 2.45
C VAL A 21 30.97 -2.94 3.35
N LYS A 22 30.91 -2.82 4.68
CA LYS A 22 31.12 -3.95 5.62
C LYS A 22 29.82 -4.64 6.07
N ALA A 23 28.65 -4.24 5.58
CA ALA A 23 27.36 -4.80 5.99
C ALA A 23 26.72 -5.67 4.89
N TRP A 24 27.51 -6.48 4.16
CA TRP A 24 27.00 -7.36 3.12
C TRP A 24 25.79 -8.22 3.54
N PRO A 25 25.64 -8.68 4.83
CA PRO A 25 24.47 -9.48 5.18
C PRO A 25 23.14 -8.71 5.10
N VAL A 26 23.13 -7.38 5.33
CA VAL A 26 21.90 -6.60 5.17
C VAL A 26 21.53 -6.45 3.70
N TRP A 27 22.52 -6.33 2.82
CA TRP A 27 22.28 -6.28 1.38
C TRP A 27 21.77 -7.62 0.83
N LEU A 28 22.33 -8.74 1.33
CA LEU A 28 21.82 -10.07 1.00
C LEU A 28 20.34 -10.21 1.44
N LEU A 29 20.00 -9.77 2.66
CA LEU A 29 18.62 -9.78 3.14
C LEU A 29 17.72 -8.87 2.29
N THR A 30 18.23 -7.69 1.88
CA THR A 30 17.49 -6.78 1.00
C THR A 30 17.18 -7.44 -0.34
N VAL A 31 18.18 -8.05 -0.98
CA VAL A 31 18.02 -8.76 -2.25
C VAL A 31 17.09 -9.97 -2.09
N ALA A 32 17.22 -10.73 -1.01
CA ALA A 32 16.34 -11.85 -0.72
C ALA A 32 14.88 -11.39 -0.53
N THR A 33 14.66 -10.29 0.19
CA THR A 33 13.33 -9.69 0.38
C THR A 33 12.74 -9.26 -0.97
N PHE A 34 13.53 -8.56 -1.79
CA PHE A 34 13.14 -8.17 -3.14
C PHE A 34 12.76 -9.38 -3.99
N ALA A 35 13.63 -10.40 -4.05
CA ALA A 35 13.40 -11.60 -4.87
C ALA A 35 12.15 -12.37 -4.44
N VAL A 36 11.94 -12.58 -3.14
CA VAL A 36 10.78 -13.31 -2.61
C VAL A 36 9.48 -12.58 -2.93
N TYR A 37 9.40 -11.28 -2.69
CA TYR A 37 8.19 -10.51 -2.95
C TYR A 37 7.93 -10.32 -4.45
N THR A 38 8.98 -10.16 -5.26
CA THR A 38 8.85 -10.12 -6.72
C THR A 38 8.30 -11.45 -7.25
N LEU A 39 8.91 -12.57 -6.85
CA LEU A 39 8.44 -13.90 -7.26
C LEU A 39 6.98 -14.13 -6.85
N PHE A 40 6.63 -13.80 -5.60
CA PHE A 40 5.27 -13.93 -5.13
C PHE A 40 4.29 -13.08 -5.97
N ALA A 41 4.60 -11.81 -6.20
CA ALA A 41 3.73 -10.91 -6.94
C ALA A 41 3.53 -11.32 -8.40
N LEU A 42 4.60 -11.73 -9.08
CA LEU A 42 4.55 -12.19 -10.47
C LEU A 42 3.76 -13.51 -10.62
N GLU A 43 3.96 -14.45 -9.69
CA GLU A 43 3.20 -15.70 -9.70
C GLU A 43 1.70 -15.47 -9.40
N ARG A 44 1.37 -14.53 -8.53
CA ARG A 44 -0.02 -14.10 -8.29
C ARG A 44 -0.64 -13.50 -9.55
N HIS A 45 0.12 -12.67 -10.27
CA HIS A 45 -0.32 -12.13 -11.55
C HIS A 45 -0.54 -13.25 -12.58
N ARG A 46 0.44 -14.12 -12.78
CA ARG A 46 0.32 -15.28 -13.67
C ARG A 46 -0.91 -16.16 -13.35
N GLN A 47 -1.33 -16.22 -12.09
CA GLN A 47 -2.51 -16.96 -11.64
C GLN A 47 -3.83 -16.20 -11.79
N PHE A 48 -3.87 -15.07 -12.48
CA PHE A 48 -5.07 -14.21 -12.56
C PHE A 48 -5.62 -13.78 -11.19
N ASN A 49 -4.74 -13.69 -10.20
CA ASN A 49 -5.06 -13.24 -8.84
C ASN A 49 -4.74 -11.75 -8.61
N THR A 50 -4.52 -11.00 -9.67
CA THR A 50 -4.46 -9.54 -9.69
C THR A 50 -5.75 -8.98 -10.27
N ALA A 51 -6.03 -7.72 -10.01
CA ALA A 51 -7.27 -7.07 -10.38
C ALA A 51 -7.04 -5.84 -11.27
N GLY A 52 -7.96 -5.57 -12.16
CA GLY A 52 -7.99 -4.34 -12.94
C GLY A 52 -8.17 -3.13 -12.04
N TYR A 53 -9.03 -3.26 -11.01
CA TYR A 53 -9.38 -2.14 -10.13
C TYR A 53 -8.27 -1.73 -9.14
N ASP A 54 -7.18 -2.48 -9.05
CA ASP A 54 -5.97 -2.11 -8.32
C ASP A 54 -4.79 -1.99 -9.29
N LEU A 55 -4.19 -3.11 -9.71
CA LEU A 55 -3.03 -3.11 -10.62
C LEU A 55 -3.31 -2.37 -11.93
N GLY A 56 -4.46 -2.65 -12.56
CA GLY A 56 -4.81 -2.04 -13.86
C GLY A 56 -5.01 -0.53 -13.78
N ILE A 57 -5.61 -0.01 -12.70
CA ILE A 57 -5.78 1.43 -12.47
C ILE A 57 -4.41 2.14 -12.45
N PHE A 58 -3.46 1.60 -11.70
CA PHE A 58 -2.12 2.18 -11.61
C PHE A 58 -1.35 2.00 -12.92
N ASP A 59 -1.49 0.86 -13.62
CA ASP A 59 -0.89 0.66 -14.94
C ASP A 59 -1.37 1.72 -15.94
N GLN A 60 -2.68 1.91 -16.07
CA GLN A 60 -3.26 2.93 -16.96
C GLN A 60 -2.76 4.34 -16.63
N ALA A 61 -2.70 4.70 -15.32
CA ALA A 61 -2.24 6.02 -14.89
C ALA A 61 -0.75 6.24 -15.20
N VAL A 62 0.11 5.27 -14.85
CA VAL A 62 1.57 5.37 -15.04
C VAL A 62 1.93 5.35 -16.52
N ARG A 63 1.25 4.55 -17.33
CA ARG A 63 1.39 4.53 -18.79
C ARG A 63 1.14 5.91 -19.40
N ARG A 64 0.08 6.61 -18.99
CA ARG A 64 -0.20 7.98 -19.46
C ARG A 64 0.85 8.97 -18.97
N TYR A 65 1.31 8.89 -17.73
CA TYR A 65 2.44 9.70 -17.24
C TYR A 65 3.71 9.47 -18.06
N ALA A 66 4.01 8.23 -18.46
CA ALA A 66 5.17 7.91 -19.30
C ALA A 66 5.09 8.56 -20.69
N HIS A 67 3.89 8.92 -21.16
CA HIS A 67 3.65 9.63 -22.42
C HIS A 67 3.28 11.10 -22.20
N PHE A 68 3.53 11.65 -21.00
CA PHE A 68 3.25 13.05 -20.65
C PHE A 68 1.77 13.45 -20.84
N GLN A 69 0.86 12.50 -20.65
CA GLN A 69 -0.59 12.70 -20.74
C GLN A 69 -1.22 12.82 -19.35
N ALA A 70 -2.43 13.41 -19.30
CA ALA A 70 -3.25 13.38 -18.08
C ALA A 70 -3.56 11.92 -17.68
N PRO A 71 -3.51 11.58 -16.38
CA PRO A 71 -3.68 10.21 -15.90
C PRO A 71 -5.16 9.78 -15.90
N ILE A 72 -5.73 9.67 -17.09
CA ILE A 72 -7.08 9.14 -17.28
C ILE A 72 -7.05 7.63 -17.13
N VAL A 73 -7.97 7.11 -16.36
CA VAL A 73 -8.05 5.69 -15.97
C VAL A 73 -9.42 5.12 -16.35
N PRO A 74 -9.54 4.56 -17.56
CA PRO A 74 -10.80 4.01 -18.07
C PRO A 74 -11.44 2.94 -17.18
N LEU A 75 -10.66 2.18 -16.41
CA LEU A 75 -11.16 1.22 -15.42
C LEU A 75 -12.00 1.86 -14.29
N LYS A 76 -11.87 3.18 -14.06
CA LYS A 76 -12.72 3.93 -13.11
C LYS A 76 -13.81 4.74 -13.80
N GLY A 77 -13.74 4.87 -15.11
CA GLY A 77 -14.65 5.64 -15.96
C GLY A 77 -13.90 6.16 -17.19
N MET A 78 -14.55 6.18 -18.36
CA MET A 78 -13.88 6.48 -19.64
C MET A 78 -13.08 7.78 -19.66
N SER A 79 -13.46 8.78 -18.89
CA SER A 79 -12.74 10.06 -18.75
C SER A 79 -12.25 10.33 -17.32
N TYR A 80 -12.21 9.32 -16.47
CA TYR A 80 -11.89 9.49 -15.06
C TYR A 80 -10.41 9.84 -14.86
N ASN A 81 -10.15 11.03 -14.32
CA ASN A 81 -8.80 11.40 -13.89
C ASN A 81 -8.53 10.84 -12.49
N ILE A 82 -7.45 10.08 -12.33
CA ILE A 82 -7.13 9.39 -11.07
C ILE A 82 -6.90 10.36 -9.89
N TRP A 83 -6.60 11.64 -10.15
CA TRP A 83 -6.50 12.67 -9.11
C TRP A 83 -7.85 13.00 -8.47
N GLY A 84 -8.97 12.55 -9.04
CA GLY A 84 -10.29 12.60 -8.40
C GLY A 84 -10.53 11.48 -7.37
N ASP A 85 -9.66 10.46 -7.35
CA ASP A 85 -9.69 9.37 -6.39
C ASP A 85 -8.80 9.66 -5.16
N HIS A 86 -7.49 9.70 -5.38
CA HIS A 86 -6.49 10.01 -4.36
C HIS A 86 -5.44 10.99 -4.90
N PHE A 87 -4.94 11.86 -4.04
CA PHE A 87 -3.81 12.72 -4.36
C PHE A 87 -2.50 11.96 -4.14
N HIS A 88 -2.01 11.30 -5.18
CA HIS A 88 -0.79 10.47 -5.13
C HIS A 88 0.16 10.73 -6.32
N PRO A 89 0.61 11.96 -6.53
CA PRO A 89 1.49 12.28 -7.66
C PRO A 89 2.82 11.50 -7.64
N ILE A 90 3.20 10.91 -6.52
CA ILE A 90 4.41 10.09 -6.38
C ILE A 90 4.46 8.93 -7.38
N ILE A 91 3.31 8.38 -7.80
CA ILE A 91 3.26 7.26 -8.74
C ILE A 91 3.84 7.62 -10.12
N ALA A 92 3.83 8.91 -10.49
CA ALA A 92 4.47 9.37 -11.71
C ALA A 92 5.98 9.08 -11.76
N THR A 93 6.62 8.86 -10.60
CA THR A 93 8.03 8.43 -10.54
C THR A 93 8.28 7.04 -11.11
N ALA A 94 7.23 6.24 -11.33
CA ALA A 94 7.32 4.96 -12.04
C ALA A 94 7.35 5.11 -13.57
N ALA A 95 6.95 6.26 -14.11
CA ALA A 95 6.85 6.49 -15.56
C ALA A 95 8.14 6.17 -16.34
N PRO A 96 9.36 6.54 -15.89
CA PRO A 96 10.59 6.18 -16.60
C PRO A 96 10.81 4.68 -16.76
N LEU A 97 10.28 3.84 -15.85
CA LEU A 97 10.40 2.39 -15.96
C LEU A 97 9.56 1.86 -17.13
N TYR A 98 8.45 2.52 -17.45
CA TYR A 98 7.58 2.17 -18.58
C TYR A 98 8.23 2.44 -19.94
N TRP A 99 9.23 3.29 -20.02
CA TRP A 99 10.04 3.46 -21.23
C TRP A 99 10.97 2.26 -21.48
N ILE A 100 11.28 1.49 -20.43
CA ILE A 100 12.12 0.29 -20.50
C ILE A 100 11.24 -0.95 -20.71
N TRP A 101 10.20 -1.09 -19.88
CA TRP A 101 9.28 -2.23 -19.90
C TRP A 101 7.87 -1.79 -19.48
N GLY A 102 7.03 -1.48 -20.46
CA GLY A 102 5.69 -0.94 -20.27
C GLY A 102 4.63 -2.02 -20.02
N HIS A 103 4.80 -2.82 -18.99
CA HIS A 103 3.87 -3.88 -18.58
C HIS A 103 3.44 -3.72 -17.11
N PRO A 104 2.24 -4.19 -16.72
CA PRO A 104 1.75 -4.10 -15.34
C PRO A 104 2.71 -4.72 -14.31
N GLU A 105 3.44 -5.78 -14.68
CA GLU A 105 4.42 -6.45 -13.82
C GLU A 105 5.55 -5.51 -13.37
N THR A 106 5.85 -4.46 -14.13
CA THR A 106 6.82 -3.42 -13.74
C THR A 106 6.46 -2.78 -12.41
N LEU A 107 5.18 -2.54 -12.17
CA LEU A 107 4.70 -1.98 -10.91
C LEU A 107 4.79 -2.97 -9.76
N LEU A 108 4.52 -4.25 -10.01
CA LEU A 108 4.67 -5.32 -9.03
C LEU A 108 6.11 -5.46 -8.56
N ILE A 109 7.06 -5.43 -9.51
CA ILE A 109 8.50 -5.47 -9.23
C ILE A 109 8.95 -4.21 -8.48
N LEU A 110 8.47 -3.04 -8.90
CA LEU A 110 8.78 -1.78 -8.25
C LEU A 110 8.29 -1.76 -6.79
N GLN A 111 7.07 -2.24 -6.53
CA GLN A 111 6.56 -2.33 -5.15
C GLN A 111 7.45 -3.22 -4.26
N ALA A 112 7.87 -4.38 -4.77
CA ALA A 112 8.80 -5.26 -4.06
C ALA A 112 10.15 -4.56 -3.78
N ALA A 113 10.66 -3.79 -4.75
CA ALA A 113 11.89 -3.01 -4.61
C ALA A 113 11.76 -1.90 -3.55
N LEU A 114 10.63 -1.19 -3.53
CA LEU A 114 10.34 -0.14 -2.53
C LEU A 114 10.30 -0.73 -1.12
N ILE A 115 9.62 -1.85 -0.90
CA ILE A 115 9.60 -2.54 0.39
C ILE A 115 11.02 -2.95 0.80
N ALA A 116 11.75 -3.62 -0.09
CA ALA A 116 13.11 -4.09 0.18
C ALA A 116 14.09 -2.96 0.48
N SER A 117 13.96 -1.80 -0.20
CA SER A 117 14.83 -0.63 -0.02
C SER A 117 14.75 -0.01 1.39
N SER A 118 13.69 -0.30 2.13
CA SER A 118 13.54 0.13 3.53
C SER A 118 14.39 -0.68 4.51
N VAL A 119 14.77 -1.93 4.18
CA VAL A 119 15.53 -2.84 5.06
C VAL A 119 16.88 -2.23 5.53
N PRO A 120 17.72 -1.65 4.65
CA PRO A 120 18.94 -0.99 5.08
C PRO A 120 18.71 0.20 6.01
N VAL A 121 17.57 0.89 5.88
CA VAL A 121 17.21 2.02 6.75
C VAL A 121 16.92 1.52 8.17
N ILE A 122 16.12 0.46 8.29
CA ILE A 122 15.83 -0.21 9.57
C ILE A 122 17.13 -0.73 10.21
N TYR A 123 18.01 -1.34 9.42
CA TYR A 123 19.33 -1.78 9.89
C TYR A 123 20.14 -0.63 10.47
N ARG A 124 20.27 0.48 9.74
CA ARG A 124 21.00 1.67 10.18
C ARG A 124 20.43 2.24 11.48
N PHE A 125 19.11 2.34 11.59
CA PHE A 125 18.43 2.80 12.79
C PHE A 125 18.69 1.87 13.99
N ALA A 126 18.59 0.55 13.80
CA ALA A 126 18.84 -0.45 14.83
C ALA A 126 20.32 -0.46 15.26
N ARG A 127 21.26 -0.32 14.31
CA ARG A 127 22.70 -0.34 14.59
C ARG A 127 23.19 0.76 15.52
N ARG A 128 22.48 1.87 15.59
CA ARG A 128 22.79 2.92 16.58
C ARG A 128 22.43 2.52 18.01
N ARG A 129 21.63 1.45 18.19
CA ARG A 129 21.08 1.04 19.49
C ARG A 129 21.46 -0.37 19.92
N THR A 130 21.85 -1.22 18.97
CA THR A 130 22.17 -2.61 19.26
C THR A 130 23.28 -3.16 18.35
N THR A 131 23.63 -4.45 18.52
CA THR A 131 24.70 -5.12 17.76
C THR A 131 24.27 -5.40 16.32
N SER A 132 25.28 -5.63 15.42
CA SER A 132 25.01 -5.97 14.01
C SER A 132 24.14 -7.21 13.84
N ARG A 133 24.39 -8.26 14.64
CA ARG A 133 23.60 -9.50 14.62
C ARG A 133 22.14 -9.24 15.04
N ALA A 134 21.93 -8.49 16.11
CA ALA A 134 20.58 -8.13 16.56
C ALA A 134 19.85 -7.26 15.53
N ALA A 135 20.55 -6.30 14.91
CA ALA A 135 19.98 -5.48 13.85
C ALA A 135 19.54 -6.31 12.63
N LEU A 136 20.34 -7.32 12.24
CA LEU A 136 19.95 -8.23 11.14
C LEU A 136 18.72 -9.06 11.48
N VAL A 137 18.61 -9.58 12.71
CA VAL A 137 17.43 -10.31 13.17
C VAL A 137 16.19 -9.42 13.15
N ILE A 138 16.33 -8.16 13.60
CA ILE A 138 15.23 -7.18 13.54
C ILE A 138 14.82 -6.93 12.07
N CYS A 139 15.79 -6.76 11.16
CA CYS A 139 15.51 -6.56 9.73
C CYS A 139 14.81 -7.78 9.10
N PHE A 140 15.20 -8.99 9.48
CA PHE A 140 14.52 -10.22 9.03
C PHE A 140 13.06 -10.25 9.52
N ALA A 141 12.83 -10.00 10.80
CA ALA A 141 11.48 -9.93 11.37
C ALA A 141 10.61 -8.83 10.73
N TYR A 142 11.22 -7.68 10.44
CA TYR A 142 10.59 -6.57 9.73
C TYR A 142 10.16 -6.99 8.31
N ALA A 143 11.09 -7.55 7.54
CA ALA A 143 10.89 -7.90 6.15
C ALA A 143 9.91 -9.08 5.96
N SER A 144 9.89 -10.06 6.88
CA SER A 144 8.99 -11.22 6.83
C SER A 144 7.60 -10.97 7.39
N SER A 145 7.29 -9.74 7.78
CA SER A 145 6.05 -9.35 8.44
C SER A 145 4.81 -9.58 7.57
N TRP A 146 3.72 -9.95 8.25
CA TRP A 146 2.39 -10.05 7.64
C TRP A 146 1.94 -8.75 6.96
N ALA A 147 2.33 -7.59 7.48
CA ALA A 147 1.94 -6.28 6.96
C ALA A 147 2.47 -6.02 5.53
N PHE A 148 3.67 -6.50 5.21
CA PHE A 148 4.19 -6.42 3.84
C PHE A 148 3.65 -7.53 2.96
N GLN A 149 3.43 -8.70 3.54
CA GLN A 149 2.80 -9.80 2.80
C GLN A 149 1.40 -9.41 2.32
N THR A 150 0.60 -8.74 3.16
CA THR A 150 -0.73 -8.25 2.76
C THR A 150 -0.66 -7.08 1.78
N LEU A 151 0.37 -6.23 1.84
CA LEU A 151 0.59 -5.20 0.83
C LEU A 151 0.88 -5.82 -0.54
N VAL A 152 1.76 -6.82 -0.62
CA VAL A 152 2.13 -7.47 -1.88
C VAL A 152 0.99 -8.34 -2.43
N ASP A 153 0.25 -9.02 -1.55
CA ASP A 153 -0.93 -9.82 -1.94
C ASP A 153 -2.06 -8.96 -2.49
N PHE A 154 -2.16 -7.72 -2.01
CA PHE A 154 -3.14 -6.72 -2.45
C PHE A 154 -2.65 -5.90 -3.68
N GLN A 155 -1.64 -6.42 -4.38
CA GLN A 155 -1.07 -5.90 -5.62
C GLN A 155 -0.33 -4.56 -5.42
N VAL A 156 -0.56 -3.56 -6.27
CA VAL A 156 0.17 -2.29 -6.24
C VAL A 156 -0.65 -1.20 -5.58
N HIS A 157 0.00 -0.46 -4.66
CA HIS A 157 -0.59 0.72 -4.03
C HIS A 157 0.47 1.79 -3.79
N GLU A 158 0.05 3.06 -3.85
CA GLU A 158 0.90 4.24 -3.61
C GLU A 158 1.59 4.22 -2.25
N VAL A 159 0.97 3.58 -1.24
CA VAL A 159 1.57 3.44 0.10
C VAL A 159 2.91 2.70 0.11
N ALA A 160 3.22 1.93 -0.94
CA ALA A 160 4.51 1.26 -1.07
C ALA A 160 5.68 2.26 -1.16
N TRP A 161 5.52 3.40 -1.84
CA TRP A 161 6.50 4.49 -1.85
C TRP A 161 6.69 5.07 -0.45
N GLY A 162 5.61 5.15 0.32
CA GLY A 162 5.65 5.61 1.70
C GLY A 162 6.52 4.75 2.61
N VAL A 163 6.69 3.44 2.33
CA VAL A 163 7.44 2.52 3.18
C VAL A 163 8.90 2.97 3.40
N PRO A 164 9.74 3.13 2.35
CA PRO A 164 11.11 3.60 2.53
C PRO A 164 11.17 5.08 2.93
N ILE A 165 10.28 5.92 2.39
CA ILE A 165 10.31 7.36 2.65
C ILE A 165 10.00 7.64 4.13
N LEU A 166 8.99 6.98 4.72
CA LEU A 166 8.64 7.12 6.13
C LEU A 166 9.76 6.60 7.05
N ALA A 167 10.36 5.47 6.71
CA ALA A 167 11.50 4.96 7.44
C ALA A 167 12.66 5.96 7.44
N LEU A 168 12.97 6.58 6.30
CA LEU A 168 13.98 7.62 6.14
C LEU A 168 13.63 8.91 6.89
N ALA A 169 12.36 9.33 6.89
CA ALA A 169 11.90 10.51 7.61
C ALA A 169 12.06 10.33 9.13
N ILE A 170 11.65 9.18 9.68
CA ILE A 170 11.82 8.86 11.11
C ILE A 170 13.31 8.74 11.47
N ASP A 171 14.13 8.12 10.61
CA ASP A 171 15.57 8.01 10.82
C ASP A 171 16.27 9.39 10.79
N ALA A 172 15.86 10.28 9.89
CA ALA A 172 16.35 11.66 9.83
C ALA A 172 15.94 12.47 11.07
N LEU A 173 14.68 12.33 11.52
CA LEU A 173 14.18 12.95 12.75
C LEU A 173 14.99 12.49 13.98
N ASP A 174 15.31 11.19 14.04
CA ASP A 174 16.10 10.58 15.12
C ASP A 174 17.55 11.14 15.17
N ARG A 175 18.15 11.33 14.01
CA ARG A 175 19.51 11.88 13.88
C ARG A 175 19.58 13.40 13.99
N ALA A 176 18.42 14.07 14.07
CA ALA A 176 18.30 15.52 13.95
C ALA A 176 18.91 16.06 12.63
N ASP A 177 18.82 15.28 11.56
CA ASP A 177 19.22 15.68 10.21
C ASP A 177 18.08 16.42 9.52
N ASP A 178 18.05 17.73 9.72
CA ASP A 178 16.97 18.59 9.27
C ASP A 178 16.80 18.61 7.76
N LYS A 179 17.90 18.53 7.00
CA LYS A 179 17.86 18.51 5.53
C LYS A 179 17.16 17.25 5.01
N GLN A 180 17.56 16.09 5.50
CA GLN A 180 16.94 14.83 5.11
C GLN A 180 15.48 14.75 5.58
N LEU A 181 15.19 15.24 6.80
CA LEU A 181 13.82 15.28 7.30
C LEU A 181 12.90 16.10 6.39
N LEU A 182 13.32 17.29 5.95
CA LEU A 182 12.54 18.12 5.03
C LEU A 182 12.33 17.44 3.68
N ILE A 183 13.37 16.81 3.11
CA ILE A 183 13.27 16.09 1.84
C ILE A 183 12.26 14.94 1.95
N PHE A 184 12.41 14.07 2.96
CA PHE A 184 11.54 12.89 3.07
C PHE A 184 10.13 13.25 3.54
N ALA A 185 9.94 14.28 4.35
CA ALA A 185 8.61 14.79 4.67
C ALA A 185 7.93 15.39 3.43
N GLY A 186 8.66 16.14 2.59
CA GLY A 186 8.16 16.63 1.31
C GLY A 186 7.75 15.50 0.36
N LEU A 187 8.55 14.43 0.27
CA LEU A 187 8.20 13.26 -0.53
C LEU A 187 6.98 12.51 0.04
N LEU A 188 6.80 12.44 1.37
CA LEU A 188 5.60 11.86 1.97
C LEU A 188 4.32 12.60 1.55
N LEU A 189 4.37 13.92 1.44
CA LEU A 189 3.20 14.72 0.99
C LEU A 189 2.75 14.38 -0.43
N LEU A 190 3.59 13.73 -1.23
CA LEU A 190 3.27 13.30 -2.59
C LEU A 190 2.73 11.87 -2.65
N VAL A 191 2.77 11.12 -1.55
CA VAL A 191 2.36 9.70 -1.51
C VAL A 191 0.84 9.58 -1.49
N ARG A 192 0.17 10.33 -0.62
CA ARG A 192 -1.29 10.38 -0.52
C ARG A 192 -1.70 11.59 0.34
N GLU A 193 -2.91 12.10 0.15
CA GLU A 193 -3.42 13.28 0.86
C GLU A 193 -3.31 13.18 2.39
N ASP A 194 -3.58 12.01 2.98
CA ASP A 194 -3.53 11.77 4.43
C ASP A 194 -2.11 11.80 5.01
N MET A 195 -1.07 11.69 4.19
CA MET A 195 0.31 11.87 4.64
C MET A 195 0.57 13.30 5.16
N GLY A 196 -0.25 14.26 4.79
CA GLY A 196 -0.23 15.61 5.37
C GLY A 196 -0.33 15.57 6.90
N ILE A 197 -1.25 14.75 7.45
CA ILE A 197 -1.43 14.60 8.90
C ILE A 197 -0.19 13.94 9.55
N LEU A 198 0.43 12.99 8.86
CA LEU A 198 1.65 12.35 9.32
C LEU A 198 2.83 13.34 9.36
N VAL A 199 2.94 14.21 8.35
CA VAL A 199 3.97 15.26 8.30
C VAL A 199 3.74 16.30 9.41
N VAL A 200 2.49 16.65 9.73
CA VAL A 200 2.16 17.47 10.91
C VAL A 200 2.72 16.85 12.18
N LEU A 201 2.52 15.56 12.41
CA LEU A 201 3.04 14.88 13.60
C LEU A 201 4.58 14.80 13.62
N LEU A 202 5.24 14.60 12.47
CA LEU A 202 6.69 14.71 12.36
C LEU A 202 7.17 16.12 12.76
N GLY A 203 6.45 17.15 12.31
CA GLY A 203 6.70 18.54 12.70
C GLY A 203 6.54 18.76 14.19
N ILE A 204 5.44 18.29 14.80
CA ILE A 204 5.22 18.37 16.26
C ILE A 204 6.35 17.67 17.02
N LEU A 205 6.73 16.45 16.63
CA LEU A 205 7.87 15.75 17.25
C LEU A 205 9.18 16.54 17.10
N ARG A 206 9.35 17.27 16.00
CA ARG A 206 10.53 18.12 15.78
C ARG A 206 10.53 19.36 16.67
N LEU A 207 9.36 19.93 17.04
CA LEU A 207 9.25 21.06 17.95
C LEU A 207 9.80 20.79 19.35
N PHE A 208 9.78 19.54 19.83
CA PHE A 208 10.35 19.16 21.12
C PHE A 208 11.89 19.23 21.15
N ASN A 209 12.54 19.33 19.99
CA ASN A 209 13.96 19.61 19.93
C ASN A 209 14.19 21.13 19.95
N ARG A 210 14.80 21.65 21.01
CA ARG A 210 14.96 23.11 21.24
C ARG A 210 15.75 23.83 20.14
N ARG A 211 16.63 23.13 19.43
CA ARG A 211 17.36 23.69 18.28
C ARG A 211 16.44 23.69 17.04
N ARG A 212 16.36 24.84 16.35
CA ARG A 212 15.63 25.00 15.08
C ARG A 212 14.15 24.58 15.14
N ARG A 213 13.42 24.99 16.16
CA ARG A 213 11.95 24.74 16.27
C ARG A 213 11.16 25.21 15.06
N TRP A 214 11.63 26.26 14.39
CA TRP A 214 11.00 26.78 13.18
C TRP A 214 10.83 25.72 12.08
N LEU A 215 11.72 24.72 11.97
CA LEU A 215 11.56 23.59 11.05
C LEU A 215 10.33 22.73 11.40
N GLY A 216 10.06 22.54 12.69
CA GLY A 216 8.82 21.89 13.12
C GLY A 216 7.58 22.67 12.71
N VAL A 217 7.62 24.02 12.83
CA VAL A 217 6.54 24.89 12.35
C VAL A 217 6.34 24.76 10.84
N ILE A 218 7.43 24.76 10.05
CA ILE A 218 7.33 24.57 8.58
C ILE A 218 6.68 23.22 8.25
N LEU A 219 7.08 22.14 8.91
CA LEU A 219 6.50 20.81 8.65
C LEU A 219 5.00 20.79 9.00
N VAL A 220 4.62 21.38 10.14
CA VAL A 220 3.20 21.49 10.53
C VAL A 220 2.43 22.28 9.47
N ALA A 221 2.92 23.45 9.10
CA ALA A 221 2.27 24.29 8.10
C ALA A 221 2.17 23.59 6.73
N ALA A 222 3.26 22.96 6.25
CA ALA A 222 3.27 22.23 5.00
C ALA A 222 2.29 21.04 5.01
N GLY A 223 2.23 20.28 6.10
CA GLY A 223 1.31 19.16 6.23
C GLY A 223 -0.15 19.60 6.19
N VAL A 224 -0.50 20.67 6.91
CA VAL A 224 -1.86 21.24 6.89
C VAL A 224 -2.19 21.78 5.50
N ILE A 225 -1.33 22.62 4.92
CA ILE A 225 -1.58 23.23 3.62
C ILE A 225 -1.79 22.18 2.52
N VAL A 226 -0.94 21.16 2.46
CA VAL A 226 -1.06 20.13 1.42
C VAL A 226 -2.29 19.24 1.65
N TYR A 227 -2.62 18.90 2.90
CA TYR A 227 -3.85 18.16 3.21
C TYR A 227 -5.09 18.94 2.77
N GLU A 228 -5.23 20.22 3.15
CA GLU A 228 -6.36 21.07 2.77
C GLU A 228 -6.40 21.30 1.26
N LEU A 229 -5.26 21.57 0.63
CA LEU A 229 -5.18 21.74 -0.83
C LEU A 229 -5.63 20.49 -1.57
N ALA A 230 -5.19 19.31 -1.12
CA ALA A 230 -5.59 18.04 -1.73
C ALA A 230 -7.08 17.77 -1.54
N THR A 231 -7.60 17.87 -0.31
CA THR A 231 -8.96 17.42 0.03
C THR A 231 -10.05 18.46 -0.31
N ALA A 232 -9.74 19.77 -0.23
CA ALA A 232 -10.70 20.83 -0.50
C ALA A 232 -10.65 21.37 -1.94
N VAL A 233 -9.56 21.18 -2.67
CA VAL A 233 -9.39 21.76 -4.01
C VAL A 233 -9.12 20.69 -5.08
N ILE A 234 -8.03 19.93 -4.94
CA ILE A 234 -7.56 19.05 -6.03
C ILE A 234 -8.52 17.87 -6.24
N LEU A 235 -8.78 17.10 -5.19
CA LEU A 235 -9.67 15.93 -5.28
C LEU A 235 -11.07 16.30 -5.75
N PRO A 236 -11.74 17.34 -5.19
CA PRO A 236 -13.05 17.77 -5.69
C PRO A 236 -13.02 18.24 -7.15
N HIS A 237 -11.94 18.93 -7.59
CA HIS A 237 -11.83 19.41 -8.97
C HIS A 237 -11.81 18.27 -10.00
N PHE A 238 -11.15 17.14 -9.67
CA PHE A 238 -11.03 16.01 -10.58
C PHE A 238 -12.07 14.89 -10.32
N SER A 239 -12.77 14.93 -9.18
CA SER A 239 -13.82 13.97 -8.87
C SER A 239 -15.09 14.25 -9.68
N PRO A 240 -15.74 13.22 -10.27
CA PRO A 240 -17.04 13.39 -10.94
C PRO A 240 -18.11 14.04 -10.06
N ASP A 241 -18.11 13.74 -8.78
CA ASP A 241 -19.09 14.22 -7.81
C ASP A 241 -18.72 15.60 -7.22
N GLN A 242 -17.57 16.15 -7.59
CA GLN A 242 -17.05 17.46 -7.13
C GLN A 242 -16.91 17.58 -5.61
N HIS A 243 -16.69 16.47 -4.91
CA HIS A 243 -16.44 16.46 -3.47
C HIS A 243 -15.37 15.44 -3.08
N PHE A 244 -14.83 15.57 -1.85
CA PHE A 244 -13.89 14.61 -1.27
C PHE A 244 -14.65 13.40 -0.73
N ALA A 245 -14.55 12.28 -1.44
CA ALA A 245 -15.33 11.07 -1.17
C ALA A 245 -14.93 10.31 0.12
N TYR A 246 -13.73 10.59 0.66
CA TYR A 246 -13.18 9.79 1.77
C TYR A 246 -13.43 10.37 3.16
N TRP A 247 -14.20 11.47 3.30
CA TRP A 247 -14.69 11.89 4.59
C TRP A 247 -16.03 11.19 4.90
N GLN A 248 -15.96 9.99 5.45
CA GLN A 248 -17.16 9.19 5.76
C GLN A 248 -17.46 9.09 7.26
N TYR A 249 -16.73 9.85 8.07
CA TYR A 249 -16.88 9.88 9.54
C TYR A 249 -18.09 10.71 10.01
N GLY A 250 -18.86 11.29 9.10
CA GLY A 250 -19.99 12.16 9.42
C GLY A 250 -20.95 11.58 10.47
N PRO A 251 -21.40 10.32 10.31
CA PRO A 251 -22.30 9.68 11.28
C PRO A 251 -21.71 9.42 12.67
N THR A 252 -20.38 9.35 12.78
CA THR A 252 -19.70 8.96 14.02
C THR A 252 -18.94 10.11 14.68
N LEU A 253 -18.22 10.92 13.91
CA LEU A 253 -17.34 11.95 14.42
C LEU A 253 -17.73 13.37 13.97
N GLY A 254 -18.71 13.49 13.08
CA GLY A 254 -19.17 14.77 12.54
C GLY A 254 -18.61 15.11 11.15
N PRO A 255 -19.07 16.23 10.55
CA PRO A 255 -18.94 16.50 9.12
C PRO A 255 -17.53 16.94 8.67
N ASN A 256 -16.60 17.20 9.58
CA ASN A 256 -15.25 17.67 9.25
C ASN A 256 -14.23 17.34 10.35
N LEU A 257 -12.94 17.59 10.07
CA LEU A 257 -11.85 17.30 11.00
C LEU A 257 -12.00 18.05 12.34
N GLY A 258 -12.47 19.29 12.32
CA GLY A 258 -12.69 20.08 13.54
C GLY A 258 -13.72 19.44 14.46
N SER A 259 -14.87 19.02 13.91
CA SER A 259 -15.91 18.31 14.68
C SER A 259 -15.42 16.96 15.18
N ALA A 260 -14.63 16.22 14.38
CA ALA A 260 -14.05 14.95 14.79
C ALA A 260 -13.07 15.13 15.97
N LEU A 261 -12.19 16.11 15.92
CA LEU A 261 -11.31 16.44 17.05
C LEU A 261 -12.09 16.86 18.30
N GLY A 262 -13.15 17.65 18.12
CA GLY A 262 -14.08 18.02 19.19
C GLY A 262 -14.74 16.79 19.82
N HIS A 263 -15.24 15.86 19.00
CA HIS A 263 -15.84 14.61 19.47
C HIS A 263 -14.83 13.76 20.28
N VAL A 264 -13.61 13.59 19.78
CA VAL A 264 -12.54 12.85 20.46
C VAL A 264 -12.25 13.42 21.87
N VAL A 265 -12.24 14.74 22.01
CA VAL A 265 -11.95 15.40 23.29
C VAL A 265 -13.14 15.37 24.23
N LEU A 266 -14.35 15.64 23.73
CA LEU A 266 -15.56 15.79 24.54
C LEU A 266 -16.22 14.45 24.88
N HIS A 267 -16.01 13.40 24.06
CA HIS A 267 -16.61 12.06 24.19
C HIS A 267 -15.55 10.95 24.23
N PRO A 268 -14.57 10.95 25.19
CA PRO A 268 -13.43 10.05 25.18
C PRO A 268 -13.80 8.56 25.31
N LEU A 269 -14.87 8.24 26.06
CA LEU A 269 -15.32 6.85 26.22
C LEU A 269 -15.98 6.31 24.95
N ASP A 270 -16.78 7.13 24.29
CA ASP A 270 -17.39 6.78 23.01
C ASP A 270 -16.32 6.65 21.92
N THR A 271 -15.38 7.58 21.87
CA THR A 271 -14.20 7.50 21.00
C THR A 271 -13.42 6.20 21.21
N ALA A 272 -13.16 5.83 22.45
CA ALA A 272 -12.48 4.57 22.76
C ALA A 272 -13.31 3.36 22.29
N ARG A 273 -14.62 3.36 22.52
CA ARG A 273 -15.51 2.32 22.04
C ARG A 273 -15.50 2.19 20.54
N LEU A 274 -15.62 3.30 19.78
CA LEU A 274 -15.54 3.33 18.32
C LEU A 274 -14.19 2.80 17.82
N PHE A 275 -13.09 3.13 18.48
CA PHE A 275 -11.75 2.71 18.09
C PHE A 275 -11.50 1.21 18.29
N PHE A 276 -12.01 0.61 19.36
CA PHE A 276 -11.73 -0.78 19.73
C PHE A 276 -12.83 -1.77 19.32
N SER A 277 -14.04 -1.30 19.00
CA SER A 277 -15.17 -2.15 18.63
C SER A 277 -15.54 -1.97 17.15
N PRO A 278 -15.88 -3.06 16.45
CA PRO A 278 -15.92 -4.46 16.89
C PRO A 278 -14.53 -5.09 17.08
N MET A 279 -14.50 -6.31 17.62
CA MET A 279 -13.28 -7.05 18.02
C MET A 279 -12.20 -7.11 16.92
N ILE A 280 -12.56 -7.08 15.65
CA ILE A 280 -11.60 -7.12 14.53
C ILE A 280 -10.60 -5.94 14.58
N LYS A 281 -11.03 -4.75 15.01
CA LYS A 281 -10.15 -3.58 15.18
C LYS A 281 -9.08 -3.85 16.24
N THR A 282 -9.51 -4.40 17.38
CA THR A 282 -8.60 -4.82 18.47
C THR A 282 -7.65 -5.93 18.01
N GLN A 283 -8.13 -6.93 17.27
CA GLN A 283 -7.28 -7.97 16.69
C GLN A 283 -6.24 -7.41 15.75
N THR A 284 -6.61 -6.48 14.87
CA THR A 284 -5.69 -5.79 13.96
C THR A 284 -4.64 -4.99 14.73
N LEU A 285 -5.04 -4.27 15.79
CA LEU A 285 -4.11 -3.56 16.66
C LEU A 285 -3.13 -4.50 17.37
N LEU A 286 -3.62 -5.63 17.89
CA LEU A 286 -2.78 -6.64 18.54
C LEU A 286 -1.77 -7.28 17.58
N LEU A 287 -2.11 -7.44 16.29
CA LEU A 287 -1.16 -7.90 15.28
C LEU A 287 0.01 -6.94 15.07
N PHE A 288 -0.15 -5.64 15.35
CA PHE A 288 0.97 -4.70 15.38
C PHE A 288 1.75 -4.76 16.70
N LEU A 289 1.06 -4.83 17.83
CA LEU A 289 1.68 -4.64 19.15
C LEU A 289 2.31 -5.91 19.72
N VAL A 290 1.68 -7.07 19.52
CA VAL A 290 2.18 -8.35 20.05
C VAL A 290 3.53 -8.74 19.45
N PRO A 291 3.75 -8.69 18.12
CA PRO A 291 5.06 -9.01 17.54
C PRO A 291 6.19 -8.10 18.04
N VAL A 292 5.89 -6.87 18.39
CA VAL A 292 6.87 -5.91 18.95
C VAL A 292 6.82 -5.85 20.49
N LEU A 293 6.15 -6.80 21.15
CA LEU A 293 6.06 -6.95 22.62
C LEU A 293 5.62 -5.66 23.33
N PHE A 294 4.74 -4.87 22.72
CA PHE A 294 4.29 -3.56 23.22
C PHE A 294 5.44 -2.55 23.49
N LEU A 295 6.69 -2.91 23.18
CA LEU A 295 7.85 -2.05 23.42
C LEU A 295 7.77 -0.74 22.61
N ALA A 296 7.09 -0.75 21.48
CA ALA A 296 6.82 0.42 20.68
C ALA A 296 6.13 1.54 21.48
N LEU A 297 5.25 1.21 22.42
CA LEU A 297 4.50 2.17 23.25
C LEU A 297 5.40 3.02 24.18
N ARG A 298 6.67 2.63 24.37
CA ARG A 298 7.68 3.42 25.11
C ARG A 298 8.41 4.42 24.26
N SER A 299 8.15 4.47 22.97
CA SER A 299 8.76 5.41 22.03
C SER A 299 7.79 6.53 21.65
N ARG A 300 8.31 7.75 21.56
CA ARG A 300 7.56 8.90 21.02
C ARG A 300 7.14 8.70 19.56
N TYR A 301 7.82 7.83 18.81
CA TYR A 301 7.51 7.59 17.41
C TYR A 301 6.19 6.86 17.22
N SER A 302 5.67 6.14 18.22
CA SER A 302 4.39 5.44 18.15
C SER A 302 3.20 6.37 17.85
N ILE A 303 3.31 7.65 18.24
CA ILE A 303 2.26 8.64 17.97
C ILE A 303 1.98 8.79 16.47
N LEU A 304 2.99 8.54 15.63
CA LEU A 304 2.86 8.61 14.17
C LEU A 304 1.91 7.55 13.61
N ALA A 305 1.66 6.45 14.33
CA ALA A 305 0.71 5.42 13.91
C ALA A 305 -0.74 5.81 14.20
N LEU A 306 -1.00 6.75 15.13
CA LEU A 306 -2.36 7.10 15.57
C LEU A 306 -3.25 7.57 14.41
N PRO A 307 -2.86 8.54 13.55
CA PRO A 307 -3.74 9.00 12.47
C PRO A 307 -4.02 7.89 11.46
N LEU A 308 -3.03 7.04 11.14
CA LEU A 308 -3.19 5.94 10.20
C LEU A 308 -4.16 4.86 10.73
N LEU A 309 -4.15 4.61 12.03
CA LEU A 309 -5.09 3.69 12.68
C LEU A 309 -6.46 4.35 12.90
N ALA A 310 -6.49 5.63 13.32
CA ALA A 310 -7.73 6.36 13.55
C ALA A 310 -8.56 6.48 12.27
N GLN A 311 -7.93 6.83 11.17
CA GLN A 311 -8.54 6.91 9.85
C GLN A 311 -9.27 5.62 9.47
N ARG A 312 -8.71 4.46 9.81
CA ARG A 312 -9.30 3.15 9.53
C ARG A 312 -10.37 2.76 10.55
N PHE A 313 -10.08 2.96 11.83
CA PHE A 313 -10.91 2.40 12.91
C PHE A 313 -12.13 3.26 13.24
N PHE A 314 -12.14 4.52 12.80
CA PHE A 314 -13.33 5.36 12.90
C PHE A 314 -14.26 5.27 11.68
N GLU A 315 -13.86 4.59 10.61
CA GLU A 315 -14.73 4.32 9.47
C GLU A 315 -16.00 3.55 9.90
N PRO A 316 -17.15 3.89 9.29
CA PRO A 316 -18.41 3.21 9.59
C PRO A 316 -18.42 1.76 9.04
N ALA A 317 -19.35 0.95 9.53
CA ALA A 317 -19.46 -0.47 9.19
C ALA A 317 -19.68 -0.76 7.70
N VAL A 318 -20.16 0.20 6.94
CA VAL A 318 -20.31 0.08 5.47
C VAL A 318 -18.97 -0.09 4.75
N ARG A 319 -17.88 0.33 5.41
CA ARG A 319 -16.49 0.19 4.92
C ARG A 319 -15.64 -0.64 5.89
N ASP A 320 -16.19 -1.71 6.41
CA ASP A 320 -15.53 -2.59 7.39
C ASP A 320 -14.23 -3.23 6.87
N ASN A 321 -14.06 -3.33 5.54
CA ASN A 321 -12.83 -3.80 4.92
C ASN A 321 -11.57 -3.06 5.43
N LEU A 322 -11.69 -1.77 5.81
CA LEU A 322 -10.60 -0.99 6.38
C LEU A 322 -10.14 -1.50 7.75
N TRP A 323 -11.01 -2.19 8.50
CA TRP A 323 -10.69 -2.72 9.83
C TRP A 323 -9.84 -3.99 9.77
N TYR A 324 -9.92 -4.74 8.66
CA TYR A 324 -9.29 -6.05 8.53
C TYR A 324 -7.77 -5.96 8.29
N PRO A 325 -7.00 -6.88 8.88
CA PRO A 325 -5.56 -6.93 8.66
C PRO A 325 -5.14 -7.47 7.30
N SER A 326 -6.07 -8.00 6.49
CA SER A 326 -5.78 -8.62 5.19
C SER A 326 -5.62 -7.64 4.03
N PHE A 327 -5.65 -6.33 4.28
CA PHE A 327 -5.52 -5.29 3.26
C PHE A 327 -4.17 -4.56 3.35
N HIS A 328 -3.84 -3.77 2.33
CA HIS A 328 -2.57 -3.05 2.17
C HIS A 328 -2.29 -1.95 3.20
N TYR A 329 -3.29 -1.50 3.96
CA TYR A 329 -3.20 -0.38 4.91
C TYR A 329 -2.22 -0.59 6.07
N ASN A 330 -1.63 -1.78 6.19
CA ASN A 330 -0.83 -2.18 7.35
C ASN A 330 0.65 -1.79 7.24
N ALA A 331 1.13 -1.49 6.03
CA ALA A 331 2.55 -1.33 5.76
C ALA A 331 3.17 -0.13 6.50
N LEU A 332 2.55 1.05 6.42
CA LEU A 332 3.08 2.25 7.08
C LEU A 332 3.03 2.18 8.62
N PRO A 333 1.91 1.76 9.25
CA PRO A 333 1.91 1.51 10.69
C PRO A 333 2.99 0.52 11.13
N TRP A 334 3.26 -0.53 10.34
CA TRP A 334 4.31 -1.50 10.66
C TRP A 334 5.71 -0.88 10.69
N VAL A 335 6.05 -0.05 9.70
CA VAL A 335 7.31 0.72 9.70
C VAL A 335 7.47 1.51 11.00
N ILE A 336 6.42 2.21 11.41
CA ILE A 336 6.42 3.02 12.63
C ILE A 336 6.62 2.12 13.87
N PHE A 337 5.85 1.05 14.00
CA PHE A 337 5.90 0.20 15.19
C PHE A 337 7.25 -0.51 15.34
N VAL A 338 7.91 -0.90 14.25
CA VAL A 338 9.25 -1.51 14.33
C VAL A 338 10.30 -0.49 14.75
N LEU A 339 10.32 0.71 14.15
CA LEU A 339 11.23 1.78 14.55
C LEU A 339 10.99 2.22 16.00
N ALA A 340 9.73 2.33 16.39
CA ALA A 340 9.34 2.64 17.75
C ALA A 340 9.72 1.52 18.74
N MET A 341 9.60 0.26 18.36
CA MET A 341 10.07 -0.88 19.17
C MET A 341 11.58 -0.82 19.43
N ILE A 342 12.36 -0.55 18.38
CA ILE A 342 13.83 -0.43 18.52
C ILE A 342 14.21 0.69 19.50
N ASP A 343 13.56 1.86 19.41
CA ASP A 343 13.77 2.99 20.31
C ASP A 343 13.23 2.70 21.72
N GLY A 344 12.04 2.16 21.85
CA GLY A 344 11.41 1.83 23.13
C GLY A 344 12.22 0.77 23.92
N ALA A 345 12.70 -0.27 23.24
CA ALA A 345 13.60 -1.27 23.82
C ALA A 345 14.93 -0.67 24.31
N ALA A 346 15.48 0.31 23.55
CA ALA A 346 16.67 1.03 23.96
C ALA A 346 16.43 1.85 25.25
N ARG A 347 15.28 2.55 25.32
CA ARG A 347 14.89 3.34 26.51
C ARG A 347 14.73 2.50 27.77
N LEU A 348 14.29 1.24 27.61
CA LEU A 348 14.15 0.27 28.70
C LEU A 348 15.45 -0.49 29.02
N GLY A 349 16.56 -0.21 28.30
CA GLY A 349 17.83 -0.89 28.48
C GLY A 349 17.81 -2.37 28.05
N VAL A 350 16.89 -2.77 27.19
CA VAL A 350 16.76 -4.15 26.69
C VAL A 350 18.02 -4.58 25.96
N TRP A 351 18.57 -3.70 25.13
CA TRP A 351 19.71 -4.04 24.27
C TRP A 351 21.03 -4.27 25.03
N SER A 352 21.14 -3.75 26.27
CA SER A 352 22.29 -3.95 27.16
C SER A 352 22.15 -5.19 28.05
N ARG A 353 20.94 -5.80 28.14
CA ARG A 353 20.67 -6.98 28.99
C ARG A 353 20.59 -8.24 28.11
N PRO A 354 21.61 -9.14 28.13
CA PRO A 354 21.71 -10.25 27.20
C PRO A 354 20.48 -11.16 27.15
N ARG A 355 19.89 -11.51 28.32
CA ARG A 355 18.71 -12.36 28.41
C ARG A 355 17.46 -11.70 27.80
N LEU A 356 17.21 -10.42 28.12
CA LEU A 356 16.06 -9.67 27.56
C LEU A 356 16.22 -9.46 26.06
N LYS A 357 17.44 -9.10 25.62
CA LYS A 357 17.75 -8.98 24.20
C LYS A 357 17.45 -10.28 23.46
N LEU A 358 17.92 -11.43 23.98
CA LEU A 358 17.66 -12.73 23.36
C LEU A 358 16.15 -13.01 23.31
N ALA A 359 15.43 -12.83 24.42
CA ALA A 359 13.99 -13.05 24.47
C ALA A 359 13.24 -12.19 23.43
N VAL A 360 13.55 -10.89 23.36
CA VAL A 360 12.93 -10.00 22.36
C VAL A 360 13.23 -10.47 20.93
N LEU A 361 14.49 -10.78 20.61
CA LEU A 361 14.89 -11.24 19.29
C LEU A 361 14.23 -12.57 18.92
N THR A 362 14.08 -13.47 19.86
CA THR A 362 13.36 -14.75 19.66
C THR A 362 11.90 -14.48 19.31
N VAL A 363 11.19 -13.69 20.11
CA VAL A 363 9.75 -13.45 19.91
C VAL A 363 9.47 -12.73 18.59
N ILE A 364 10.21 -11.66 18.29
CA ILE A 364 10.01 -10.92 17.02
C ILE A 364 10.33 -11.76 15.79
N THR A 365 11.11 -12.83 15.93
CA THR A 365 11.42 -13.75 14.82
C THR A 365 10.42 -14.88 14.74
N VAL A 366 10.05 -15.48 15.88
CA VAL A 366 9.15 -16.65 15.92
C VAL A 366 7.74 -16.27 15.45
N ILE A 367 7.22 -15.11 15.86
CA ILE A 367 5.85 -14.71 15.51
C ILE A 367 5.62 -14.59 14.00
N PRO A 368 6.43 -13.84 13.21
CA PRO A 368 6.25 -13.79 11.77
C PRO A 368 6.38 -15.16 11.09
N ILE A 369 7.36 -15.98 11.52
CA ILE A 369 7.54 -17.34 11.00
C ILE A 369 6.30 -18.19 11.31
N ALA A 370 5.82 -18.17 12.56
CA ALA A 370 4.63 -18.92 12.96
C ALA A 370 3.38 -18.48 12.17
N LEU A 371 3.21 -17.16 11.91
CA LEU A 371 2.13 -16.66 11.08
C LEU A 371 2.24 -17.20 9.64
N ILE A 372 3.45 -17.25 9.06
CA ILE A 372 3.66 -17.80 7.71
C ILE A 372 3.36 -19.29 7.67
N VAL A 373 3.85 -20.04 8.65
CA VAL A 373 3.71 -21.53 8.67
C VAL A 373 2.27 -21.94 8.98
N VAL A 374 1.66 -21.36 10.01
CA VAL A 374 0.31 -21.74 10.48
C VAL A 374 -0.78 -21.04 9.65
N ASN A 375 -0.56 -19.80 9.26
CA ASN A 375 -1.49 -18.93 8.52
C ASN A 375 -2.92 -19.00 9.08
N PRO A 376 -3.13 -18.70 10.38
CA PRO A 376 -4.43 -18.81 11.00
C PRO A 376 -5.41 -17.82 10.38
N PRO A 377 -6.70 -18.18 10.25
CA PRO A 377 -7.70 -17.21 9.86
C PRO A 377 -7.94 -16.22 11.00
N LEU A 378 -7.87 -14.92 10.68
CA LEU A 378 -8.20 -13.84 11.59
C LEU A 378 -9.50 -13.21 11.13
N SER A 379 -10.56 -13.39 11.89
CA SER A 379 -11.93 -13.00 11.50
C SER A 379 -12.31 -13.48 10.09
N GLY A 380 -11.99 -14.73 9.78
CA GLY A 380 -12.30 -15.37 8.49
C GLY A 380 -11.34 -15.05 7.35
N ARG A 381 -10.35 -14.17 7.55
CA ARG A 381 -9.36 -13.80 6.52
C ARG A 381 -7.95 -14.19 6.93
N ARG A 382 -7.10 -14.54 5.96
CA ARG A 382 -5.69 -14.91 6.17
C ARG A 382 -4.79 -13.70 5.89
N VAL A 383 -3.65 -13.63 6.60
CA VAL A 383 -2.73 -12.49 6.54
C VAL A 383 -1.31 -12.89 6.11
N ALA A 384 -1.00 -14.18 6.11
CA ALA A 384 0.33 -14.66 5.73
C ALA A 384 0.32 -15.18 4.28
N ALA A 385 0.40 -14.27 3.33
CA ALA A 385 0.34 -14.56 1.90
C ALA A 385 1.46 -15.52 1.45
N LEU A 386 2.67 -15.41 2.01
CA LEU A 386 3.80 -16.29 1.68
C LEU A 386 3.56 -17.75 2.07
N HIS A 387 2.54 -18.07 2.87
CA HIS A 387 2.11 -19.46 3.10
C HIS A 387 1.82 -20.21 1.79
N ALA A 388 1.34 -19.51 0.76
CA ALA A 388 1.08 -20.11 -0.55
C ALA A 388 2.34 -20.61 -1.25
N MET A 389 3.51 -20.04 -0.93
CA MET A 389 4.81 -20.56 -1.42
C MET A 389 5.18 -21.89 -0.73
N LEU A 390 4.91 -21.99 0.59
CA LEU A 390 5.27 -23.18 1.36
C LEU A 390 4.44 -24.42 0.98
N ASN A 391 3.18 -24.23 0.64
CA ASN A 391 2.28 -25.32 0.27
C ASN A 391 2.23 -25.61 -1.26
N GLY A 392 3.08 -24.94 -2.05
CA GLY A 392 3.19 -25.11 -3.49
C GLY A 392 2.04 -24.54 -4.32
N LYS A 393 0.98 -24.03 -3.71
CA LYS A 393 -0.20 -23.50 -4.42
C LYS A 393 0.14 -22.31 -5.30
N LEU A 394 1.12 -21.50 -4.90
CA LEU A 394 1.58 -20.35 -5.68
C LEU A 394 2.12 -20.76 -7.07
N PHE A 395 2.67 -21.96 -7.21
CA PHE A 395 3.29 -22.44 -8.47
C PHE A 395 2.38 -23.36 -9.28
N SER A 396 1.14 -23.58 -8.82
CA SER A 396 0.20 -24.43 -9.52
C SER A 396 -0.40 -23.73 -10.75
N THR A 397 -0.72 -24.50 -11.78
CA THR A 397 -1.50 -24.06 -12.92
C THR A 397 -2.79 -24.89 -12.96
N THR A 398 -3.93 -24.25 -13.02
CA THR A 398 -5.24 -24.90 -13.09
C THR A 398 -5.82 -24.84 -14.50
N THR A 399 -6.80 -25.69 -14.81
CA THR A 399 -7.55 -25.63 -16.07
C THR A 399 -8.26 -24.28 -16.22
N HIS A 400 -8.72 -23.71 -15.12
CA HIS A 400 -9.36 -22.41 -15.09
C HIS A 400 -8.40 -21.27 -15.50
N MET A 401 -7.19 -21.27 -14.96
CA MET A 401 -6.15 -20.29 -15.38
C MET A 401 -5.79 -20.43 -16.86
N GLN A 402 -5.76 -21.67 -17.39
CA GLN A 402 -5.56 -21.90 -18.81
C GLN A 402 -6.72 -21.35 -19.65
N ALA A 403 -7.95 -21.43 -19.15
CA ALA A 403 -9.11 -20.85 -19.82
C ALA A 403 -9.07 -19.31 -19.82
N GLN A 404 -8.70 -18.69 -18.70
CA GLN A 404 -8.49 -17.23 -18.60
C GLN A 404 -7.41 -16.78 -19.59
N GLN A 405 -6.26 -17.44 -19.63
CA GLN A 405 -5.19 -17.16 -20.58
C GLN A 405 -5.66 -17.35 -22.03
N ALA A 406 -6.41 -18.41 -22.30
CA ALA A 406 -6.92 -18.70 -23.64
C ALA A 406 -7.91 -17.62 -24.13
N VAL A 407 -8.64 -16.98 -23.25
CA VAL A 407 -9.48 -15.80 -23.57
C VAL A 407 -8.60 -14.60 -23.89
N VAL A 408 -7.63 -14.28 -23.02
CA VAL A 408 -6.70 -13.16 -23.22
C VAL A 408 -5.96 -13.28 -24.56
N ASP A 409 -5.46 -14.47 -24.90
CA ASP A 409 -4.71 -14.72 -26.14
C ASP A 409 -5.55 -14.56 -27.41
N ARG A 410 -6.88 -14.69 -27.34
CA ARG A 410 -7.81 -14.53 -28.47
C ARG A 410 -8.22 -13.10 -28.74
N ILE A 411 -8.03 -12.20 -27.79
CA ILE A 411 -8.36 -10.80 -27.94
C ILE A 411 -7.30 -10.15 -28.82
N PRO A 412 -7.65 -9.51 -29.94
CA PRO A 412 -6.71 -8.73 -30.74
C PRO A 412 -6.17 -7.54 -29.94
N ARG A 413 -5.01 -7.00 -30.31
CA ARG A 413 -4.50 -5.76 -29.73
C ARG A 413 -5.21 -4.53 -30.30
N ASN A 414 -5.23 -3.45 -29.54
CA ASN A 414 -5.84 -2.16 -29.88
C ASN A 414 -7.35 -2.28 -30.12
N VAL A 415 -8.02 -2.96 -29.21
CA VAL A 415 -9.49 -3.08 -29.16
C VAL A 415 -10.05 -2.40 -27.93
N CYS A 416 -11.27 -1.88 -28.03
CA CYS A 416 -12.03 -1.41 -26.89
C CYS A 416 -12.67 -2.62 -26.21
N ILE A 417 -12.27 -2.94 -25.01
CA ILE A 417 -12.73 -4.14 -24.29
C ILE A 417 -13.33 -3.81 -22.93
N GLU A 418 -14.47 -4.41 -22.64
CA GLU A 418 -14.95 -4.59 -21.29
C GLU A 418 -14.49 -5.94 -20.75
N ALA A 419 -13.84 -5.95 -19.59
CA ALA A 419 -13.40 -7.17 -18.95
C ALA A 419 -13.84 -7.19 -17.48
N ASP A 420 -14.03 -8.40 -16.94
CA ASP A 420 -14.12 -8.52 -15.50
C ASP A 420 -12.80 -8.15 -14.83
N ASP A 421 -12.87 -7.92 -13.52
CA ASP A 421 -11.75 -7.38 -12.75
C ASP A 421 -10.47 -8.23 -12.82
N ARG A 422 -10.58 -9.56 -12.93
CA ARG A 422 -9.44 -10.47 -13.00
C ARG A 422 -8.76 -10.50 -14.36
N LEU A 423 -9.54 -10.43 -15.42
CA LEU A 423 -9.03 -10.40 -16.79
C LEU A 423 -8.48 -9.02 -17.16
N ALA A 424 -9.11 -7.95 -16.65
CA ALA A 424 -8.77 -6.58 -16.98
C ALA A 424 -7.29 -6.26 -16.71
N GLY A 425 -6.72 -6.72 -15.58
CA GLY A 425 -5.32 -6.48 -15.22
C GLY A 425 -4.29 -7.08 -16.19
N HIS A 426 -4.69 -7.97 -17.10
CA HIS A 426 -3.86 -8.61 -18.14
C HIS A 426 -4.01 -7.99 -19.53
N LEU A 427 -4.79 -6.93 -19.64
CA LEU A 427 -5.16 -6.31 -20.91
C LEU A 427 -4.77 -4.84 -21.00
N THR A 428 -4.50 -4.17 -19.87
CA THR A 428 -4.27 -2.72 -19.79
C THR A 428 -3.02 -2.23 -20.52
N ASP A 429 -2.07 -3.11 -20.80
CA ASP A 429 -0.84 -2.78 -21.55
C ASP A 429 -1.00 -2.82 -23.06
N ARG A 430 -2.14 -3.29 -23.57
CA ARG A 430 -2.34 -3.58 -24.99
C ARG A 430 -3.67 -3.08 -25.57
N ASP A 431 -4.66 -2.76 -24.72
CA ASP A 431 -6.02 -2.45 -25.11
C ASP A 431 -6.59 -1.27 -24.31
N TYR A 432 -7.66 -0.65 -24.82
CA TYR A 432 -8.47 0.28 -24.04
C TYR A 432 -9.45 -0.50 -23.19
N VAL A 433 -9.12 -0.66 -21.92
CA VAL A 433 -9.82 -1.56 -20.97
C VAL A 433 -10.69 -0.79 -20.00
N THR A 434 -11.95 -1.19 -19.90
CA THR A 434 -12.89 -0.79 -18.85
C THR A 434 -13.46 -2.00 -18.14
N LEU A 435 -14.13 -1.83 -16.99
CA LEU A 435 -14.91 -2.91 -16.39
C LEU A 435 -16.24 -3.12 -17.13
N VAL A 436 -16.74 -4.34 -17.05
CA VAL A 436 -18.01 -4.73 -17.68
C VAL A 436 -19.14 -3.80 -17.25
N GLY A 437 -19.86 -3.26 -18.24
CA GLY A 437 -20.98 -2.34 -18.07
C GLY A 437 -20.62 -0.86 -18.13
N MET A 438 -19.35 -0.51 -18.42
CA MET A 438 -18.91 0.90 -18.48
C MET A 438 -18.99 1.54 -19.89
N GLN A 439 -18.91 0.75 -20.96
CA GLN A 439 -18.90 1.26 -22.34
C GLN A 439 -20.29 1.28 -23.00
N HIS A 440 -21.31 0.81 -22.32
CA HIS A 440 -22.69 0.86 -22.82
C HIS A 440 -22.83 0.40 -24.29
N ASP A 441 -22.47 -0.86 -24.57
CA ASP A 441 -22.56 -1.52 -25.89
C ASP A 441 -21.59 -1.00 -26.98
N ALA A 442 -20.65 -0.10 -26.62
CA ALA A 442 -19.67 0.43 -27.55
C ALA A 442 -18.33 -0.35 -27.56
N ALA A 443 -18.18 -1.36 -26.71
CA ALA A 443 -16.99 -2.21 -26.69
C ALA A 443 -16.92 -3.12 -27.92
N ASP A 444 -15.71 -3.38 -28.42
CA ASP A 444 -15.45 -4.37 -29.47
C ASP A 444 -15.61 -5.80 -28.97
N PHE A 445 -15.16 -6.02 -27.71
CA PHE A 445 -15.21 -7.32 -27.04
C PHE A 445 -15.67 -7.16 -25.58
N VAL A 446 -16.22 -8.25 -25.05
CA VAL A 446 -16.54 -8.39 -23.63
C VAL A 446 -16.01 -9.72 -23.15
N ALA A 447 -15.21 -9.73 -22.07
CA ALA A 447 -14.63 -10.91 -21.46
C ALA A 447 -15.11 -11.07 -20.01
N ILE A 448 -15.72 -12.21 -19.70
CA ILE A 448 -16.35 -12.47 -18.40
C ILE A 448 -15.95 -13.85 -17.88
N ASP A 449 -15.47 -13.89 -16.64
CA ASP A 449 -15.30 -15.11 -15.86
C ASP A 449 -16.52 -15.32 -14.95
N LEU A 450 -17.34 -16.28 -15.29
CA LEU A 450 -18.61 -16.58 -14.59
C LEU A 450 -18.40 -17.18 -13.19
N THR A 451 -17.17 -17.54 -12.82
CA THR A 451 -16.86 -18.04 -11.48
C THR A 451 -16.61 -16.93 -10.46
N GLN A 452 -16.45 -15.69 -10.92
CA GLN A 452 -16.24 -14.55 -10.05
C GLN A 452 -17.49 -14.21 -9.23
N LYS A 453 -17.28 -13.57 -8.08
CA LYS A 453 -18.38 -13.12 -7.22
C LYS A 453 -19.20 -12.00 -7.87
N ASP A 454 -18.53 -11.12 -8.59
CA ASP A 454 -19.06 -10.01 -9.37
C ASP A 454 -18.09 -9.68 -10.52
N VAL A 455 -18.52 -8.91 -11.52
CA VAL A 455 -17.70 -8.54 -12.67
C VAL A 455 -16.75 -7.35 -12.40
N GLY A 456 -16.78 -6.82 -11.18
CA GLY A 456 -15.97 -5.67 -10.74
C GLY A 456 -16.62 -5.00 -9.54
N ASN A 457 -16.14 -3.83 -9.14
CA ASN A 457 -16.57 -3.12 -7.93
C ASN A 457 -18.05 -2.63 -7.95
N PHE A 458 -18.82 -2.93 -8.97
CA PHE A 458 -20.21 -2.47 -9.13
C PHE A 458 -21.26 -3.50 -8.70
N GLY A 459 -20.82 -4.65 -8.18
CA GLY A 459 -21.71 -5.67 -7.62
C GLY A 459 -22.59 -6.44 -8.62
N ALA A 460 -22.40 -6.23 -9.93
CA ALA A 460 -23.13 -6.95 -10.96
C ALA A 460 -22.71 -8.43 -10.98
N LYS A 461 -23.70 -9.33 -10.97
CA LYS A 461 -23.43 -10.78 -11.05
C LYS A 461 -22.96 -11.14 -12.46
N PRO A 462 -21.92 -11.99 -12.63
CA PRO A 462 -21.38 -12.34 -13.93
C PRO A 462 -22.45 -12.90 -14.90
N ALA A 463 -23.34 -13.76 -14.41
CA ALA A 463 -24.42 -14.31 -15.24
C ALA A 463 -25.44 -13.25 -15.70
N ALA A 464 -25.75 -12.26 -14.86
CA ALA A 464 -26.62 -11.15 -15.24
C ALA A 464 -25.93 -10.22 -16.25
N ALA A 465 -24.64 -9.94 -16.05
CA ALA A 465 -23.84 -9.16 -16.98
C ALA A 465 -23.77 -9.85 -18.36
N LEU A 466 -23.53 -11.17 -18.40
CA LEU A 466 -23.54 -11.95 -19.64
C LEU A 466 -24.88 -11.82 -20.38
N ALA A 467 -26.01 -12.02 -19.68
CA ALA A 467 -27.35 -11.91 -20.29
C ALA A 467 -27.61 -10.50 -20.86
N THR A 468 -27.15 -9.45 -20.17
CA THR A 468 -27.26 -8.07 -20.66
C THR A 468 -26.48 -7.87 -21.96
N VAL A 469 -25.23 -8.35 -22.01
CA VAL A 469 -24.34 -8.24 -23.18
C VAL A 469 -24.89 -9.03 -24.36
N GLU A 470 -25.43 -10.25 -24.14
CA GLU A 470 -26.10 -11.05 -25.18
C GLU A 470 -27.34 -10.35 -25.72
N THR A 471 -28.15 -9.72 -24.85
CA THR A 471 -29.33 -8.94 -25.25
C THR A 471 -28.96 -7.72 -26.10
N ALA A 472 -27.80 -7.12 -25.87
CA ALA A 472 -27.23 -6.05 -26.67
C ALA A 472 -26.71 -6.54 -28.06
N GLY A 473 -26.81 -7.84 -28.35
CA GLY A 473 -26.47 -8.41 -29.64
C GLY A 473 -25.04 -8.92 -29.80
N TYR A 474 -24.25 -8.91 -28.72
CA TYR A 474 -22.92 -9.52 -28.75
C TYR A 474 -23.04 -11.04 -28.94
N ARG A 475 -22.08 -11.60 -29.68
CA ARG A 475 -22.05 -13.03 -29.96
C ARG A 475 -20.90 -13.68 -29.20
N GLU A 476 -21.19 -14.77 -28.51
CA GLU A 476 -20.17 -15.62 -27.92
C GLU A 476 -19.30 -16.23 -29.02
N ILE A 477 -17.99 -15.96 -28.97
CA ILE A 477 -17.00 -16.47 -29.93
C ILE A 477 -16.06 -17.51 -29.28
N PHE A 478 -16.02 -17.55 -27.95
CA PHE A 478 -15.22 -18.53 -27.22
C PHE A 478 -15.75 -18.72 -25.80
N ARG A 479 -15.76 -19.98 -25.34
CA ARG A 479 -16.03 -20.36 -23.95
C ARG A 479 -15.17 -21.54 -23.54
N GLN A 480 -14.52 -21.43 -22.40
CA GLN A 480 -13.80 -22.53 -21.76
C GLN A 480 -13.88 -22.36 -20.23
N ASP A 481 -14.15 -23.44 -19.50
CA ASP A 481 -14.17 -23.48 -18.02
C ASP A 481 -14.84 -22.24 -17.38
N GLN A 482 -16.04 -21.89 -17.84
CA GLN A 482 -16.83 -20.74 -17.36
C GLN A 482 -16.24 -19.35 -17.71
N VAL A 483 -15.15 -19.27 -18.48
CA VAL A 483 -14.64 -17.99 -19.01
C VAL A 483 -15.13 -17.80 -20.43
N VAL A 484 -15.75 -16.63 -20.68
CA VAL A 484 -16.48 -16.33 -21.92
C VAL A 484 -15.88 -15.11 -22.59
N LEU A 485 -15.75 -15.17 -23.92
CA LEU A 485 -15.42 -14.03 -24.77
C LEU A 485 -16.55 -13.79 -25.77
N LEU A 486 -17.07 -12.56 -25.76
CA LEU A 486 -18.10 -12.11 -26.71
C LEU A 486 -17.54 -11.02 -27.59
N GLN A 487 -18.04 -10.97 -28.84
CA GLN A 487 -17.66 -9.98 -29.85
C GLN A 487 -18.88 -9.16 -30.25
N SER A 488 -18.66 -7.86 -30.40
CA SER A 488 -19.66 -6.93 -30.94
C SER A 488 -19.99 -7.26 -32.40
N PRO A 489 -21.27 -7.19 -32.81
CA PRO A 489 -21.64 -7.30 -34.23
C PRO A 489 -21.07 -6.11 -35.06
N ASN A 490 -20.71 -5.04 -34.39
CA ASN A 490 -20.20 -3.82 -35.01
C ASN A 490 -18.66 -3.78 -35.11
N TYR A 491 -17.96 -4.80 -34.57
CA TYR A 491 -16.49 -4.86 -34.65
C TYR A 491 -16.00 -4.87 -36.10
N ARG A 492 -15.05 -3.96 -36.43
CA ARG A 492 -14.49 -3.77 -37.78
C ARG A 492 -12.98 -3.97 -37.84
N GLY A 493 -12.35 -4.29 -36.73
CA GLY A 493 -10.89 -4.46 -36.59
C GLY A 493 -10.30 -3.53 -35.56
N PRO A 494 -8.98 -3.69 -35.26
CA PRO A 494 -8.27 -2.84 -34.30
C PRO A 494 -8.29 -1.36 -34.67
N SER A 495 -8.31 -0.49 -33.66
CA SER A 495 -8.37 0.97 -33.82
C SER A 495 -7.39 1.65 -32.88
N SER A 496 -6.71 2.71 -33.37
CA SER A 496 -5.84 3.54 -32.52
C SER A 496 -6.59 4.27 -31.39
N ARG A 497 -7.93 4.40 -31.48
CA ARG A 497 -8.74 4.91 -30.38
C ARG A 497 -8.87 3.92 -29.21
N CYS A 498 -8.67 2.64 -29.50
CA CYS A 498 -8.77 1.53 -28.56
C CYS A 498 -7.38 1.01 -28.14
N ASP A 499 -6.30 1.72 -28.45
CA ASP A 499 -4.99 1.44 -27.86
C ASP A 499 -4.96 1.87 -26.36
N PRO A 500 -3.97 1.46 -25.57
CA PRO A 500 -3.91 1.79 -24.13
C PRO A 500 -3.87 3.29 -23.80
N LEU A 501 -3.49 4.13 -24.77
CA LEU A 501 -3.43 5.60 -24.66
C LEU A 501 -4.58 6.30 -25.39
N GLY A 502 -5.44 5.54 -26.02
CA GLY A 502 -6.53 6.02 -26.85
C GLY A 502 -7.62 6.76 -26.08
N THR A 503 -8.58 7.26 -26.83
CA THR A 503 -9.74 8.00 -26.30
C THR A 503 -10.94 7.10 -26.01
N GLY A 504 -10.85 5.83 -26.38
CA GLY A 504 -11.92 4.86 -26.24
C GLY A 504 -12.92 4.87 -27.42
N PRO A 505 -14.03 4.16 -27.28
CA PRO A 505 -15.05 4.06 -28.30
C PRO A 505 -15.67 5.43 -28.64
N ALA A 506 -16.20 5.55 -29.86
CA ALA A 506 -16.84 6.78 -30.35
C ALA A 506 -18.22 6.98 -29.77
#